data_2b0b5f27a9aaec722ca5a752cec10660
#
_entry.id   2b0b5f27a9aaec722ca5a752cec10660
#
_cell.length_a   1.000
_cell.length_b   1.000
_cell.length_c   1.000
_cell.angle_alpha   90.00
_cell.angle_beta   90.00
_cell.angle_gamma   90.00
#
_symmetry.space_group_name_H-M   'P 1'
#
loop_
_entity.id
_entity.type
_entity.pdbx_description
1 polymer ?
#
loop_
_entity_poly.entity_id
_entity_poly.type
_entity_poly.pdbx_seq_one_letter_code
_entity_poly.pdbx_strand_id
1 'polypeptide(L)'
;MESIDFNKPITEYGDDNIQTLEWQEHVRMRPGMYIGKLGDGSSADDGIYILLKEVIDNSIDEFVMGAGKQIEVRIEDNKVSVRDFGRGIPLGKVVDVVSKMNTGGKYDSRAFKKSVGLNGVGTKAVNALSSYFYVASVRDGQKKSASFSLGVLQEESPLEASNERRGTLVEFVPDGTIFKNYKFRSEYVVRMLKNYTYLNPGLVIVYNGEKFFSENGLKDLLLEDNNEEDFAYPIIHLRGEDIEIALTHSQSQYSEQYYSFVNGQNTTQGGTHLAAYREAIVATLRNYYNKPYDASDIRKSIIGAISIKVMEPVFESQTKTKLGSTEMGDGLPTVRTYITNFVQKHLDDYLHKQPEIAEEIQKKILQAERERKELSGIRKLARDRAKKVSLHNKKLRDCRIHLTDSKHEKALESTLFITEGNSASGSITTSRDANTQAVFSLRGKPLNSFGKTKKIVYENEEFNLLQAALDIEDSIENLRYNNIVLATDADVDGMHIRLLLITFFLQFFPELIKDGHVYILQTPLFRVRNSKETIYCYSEEERITAIEKLKNPEITRFKGLGEISPDEFKHFIGQDMRLDPVMMDKAMNIEKLLDFYMGNNTPERQDFIINNLKYEV
;
A
#
# COMPACT_ATOMS: atom_id res chain seq x y z
N MET A 1 31.28 21.87 -12.74
CA MET A 1 30.11 22.21 -11.92
C MET A 1 30.66 22.84 -10.63
N GLU A 2 30.53 24.14 -10.48
CA GLU A 2 30.88 24.83 -9.24
C GLU A 2 29.88 24.38 -8.16
N SER A 3 30.42 23.98 -7.02
CA SER A 3 29.63 23.58 -5.86
C SER A 3 28.86 24.81 -5.34
N ILE A 4 27.54 24.76 -5.37
CA ILE A 4 26.68 25.79 -4.76
C ILE A 4 26.89 25.70 -3.24
N ASP A 5 27.46 26.76 -2.68
CA ASP A 5 27.63 26.91 -1.23
C ASP A 5 26.30 27.36 -0.62
N PHE A 6 25.55 26.44 -0.05
CA PHE A 6 24.25 26.68 0.59
C PHE A 6 24.31 27.54 1.87
N ASN A 7 25.51 27.91 2.36
CA ASN A 7 25.69 28.70 3.57
C ASN A 7 25.84 30.21 3.33
N LYS A 8 25.80 30.68 2.07
CA LYS A 8 25.75 32.10 1.81
C LYS A 8 24.32 32.62 1.96
N PRO A 9 24.04 33.61 2.82
CA PRO A 9 22.73 34.24 2.85
C PRO A 9 22.46 34.87 1.48
N ILE A 10 21.36 34.48 0.84
CA ILE A 10 20.86 35.13 -0.39
C ILE A 10 20.36 36.51 0.04
N THR A 11 21.19 37.53 -0.11
CA THR A 11 20.89 38.90 0.33
C THR A 11 20.14 39.71 -0.73
N GLU A 12 20.09 39.25 -1.98
CA GLU A 12 19.33 39.90 -3.06
C GLU A 12 18.74 38.86 -4.01
N TYR A 13 17.42 38.83 -4.13
CA TYR A 13 16.68 38.10 -5.16
C TYR A 13 16.56 38.99 -6.40
N GLY A 14 17.36 38.74 -7.43
CA GLY A 14 17.40 39.50 -8.67
C GLY A 14 17.23 38.62 -9.90
N ASP A 15 17.25 39.20 -11.08
CA ASP A 15 17.05 38.52 -12.38
C ASP A 15 18.03 37.36 -12.59
N ASP A 16 19.24 37.46 -12.07
CA ASP A 16 20.29 36.42 -12.15
C ASP A 16 19.94 35.13 -11.34
N ASN A 17 18.94 35.20 -10.45
CA ASN A 17 18.48 34.06 -9.67
C ASN A 17 17.39 33.24 -10.39
N ILE A 18 16.88 33.75 -11.53
CA ILE A 18 15.86 33.09 -12.34
C ILE A 18 16.55 32.26 -13.42
N GLN A 19 16.45 30.94 -13.34
CA GLN A 19 17.05 30.01 -14.31
C GLN A 19 15.96 29.28 -15.08
N THR A 20 16.11 29.20 -16.40
CA THR A 20 15.30 28.31 -17.24
C THR A 20 16.04 27.00 -17.43
N LEU A 21 15.42 25.89 -17.01
CA LEU A 21 16.00 24.55 -17.13
C LEU A 21 15.50 23.89 -18.42
N GLU A 22 16.39 23.13 -19.04
CA GLU A 22 15.97 22.17 -20.05
C GLU A 22 15.09 21.08 -19.41
N TRP A 23 14.20 20.48 -20.19
CA TRP A 23 13.18 19.54 -19.67
C TRP A 23 13.80 18.34 -18.90
N GLN A 24 14.90 17.78 -19.39
CA GLN A 24 15.62 16.68 -18.74
C GLN A 24 16.25 17.10 -17.41
N GLU A 25 16.79 18.31 -17.34
CA GLU A 25 17.35 18.86 -16.11
C GLU A 25 16.26 19.07 -15.06
N HIS A 26 15.10 19.61 -15.48
CA HIS A 26 13.96 19.78 -14.58
C HIS A 26 13.46 18.45 -14.03
N VAL A 27 13.30 17.41 -14.89
CA VAL A 27 12.88 16.07 -14.46
C VAL A 27 13.88 15.50 -13.44
N ARG A 28 15.18 15.64 -13.69
CA ARG A 28 16.24 15.13 -12.82
C ARG A 28 16.35 15.91 -11.51
N MET A 29 16.08 17.22 -11.52
CA MET A 29 16.07 18.05 -10.32
C MET A 29 14.85 17.81 -9.43
N ARG A 30 13.71 17.49 -10.04
CA ARG A 30 12.42 17.29 -9.35
C ARG A 30 11.76 15.95 -9.71
N PRO A 31 12.45 14.80 -9.57
CA PRO A 31 11.93 13.52 -10.01
C PRO A 31 10.61 13.14 -9.32
N GLY A 32 10.42 13.56 -8.06
CA GLY A 32 9.20 13.30 -7.30
C GLY A 32 7.92 13.84 -7.94
N MET A 33 8.00 14.90 -8.76
CA MET A 33 6.86 15.43 -9.52
C MET A 33 6.38 14.47 -10.62
N TYR A 34 7.25 13.59 -11.13
CA TYR A 34 6.99 12.70 -12.26
C TYR A 34 6.77 11.25 -11.85
N ILE A 35 7.50 10.79 -10.84
CA ILE A 35 7.49 9.38 -10.43
C ILE A 35 7.17 9.17 -8.95
N GLY A 36 6.83 10.23 -8.22
CA GLY A 36 6.53 10.15 -6.80
C GLY A 36 7.78 9.85 -5.95
N LYS A 37 7.67 8.94 -5.00
CA LYS A 37 8.75 8.55 -4.10
C LYS A 37 9.91 7.89 -4.86
N LEU A 38 11.16 8.28 -4.59
CA LEU A 38 12.32 7.64 -5.24
C LEU A 38 12.49 6.20 -4.80
N GLY A 39 12.73 5.98 -3.51
CA GLY A 39 12.91 4.67 -2.91
C GLY A 39 14.13 3.88 -3.43
N ASP A 40 14.33 2.69 -2.86
CA ASP A 40 15.39 1.74 -3.20
C ASP A 40 14.84 0.42 -3.80
N GLY A 41 13.54 0.35 -4.06
CA GLY A 41 12.83 -0.83 -4.54
C GLY A 41 12.30 -1.73 -3.44
N SER A 42 12.39 -1.31 -2.17
CA SER A 42 11.83 -2.06 -1.03
C SER A 42 10.31 -1.92 -0.89
N SER A 43 9.70 -0.97 -1.61
CA SER A 43 8.26 -0.74 -1.63
C SER A 43 7.73 -0.75 -3.06
N ALA A 44 6.52 -1.29 -3.25
CA ALA A 44 5.89 -1.43 -4.57
C ALA A 44 5.55 -0.07 -5.26
N ASP A 45 5.56 1.04 -4.52
CA ASP A 45 5.34 2.41 -4.98
C ASP A 45 6.63 3.20 -5.22
N ASP A 46 7.80 2.57 -5.08
CA ASP A 46 9.08 3.22 -5.35
C ASP A 46 9.23 3.56 -6.84
N GLY A 47 9.91 4.67 -7.10
CA GLY A 47 10.01 5.28 -8.43
C GLY A 47 10.53 4.36 -9.53
N ILE A 48 11.39 3.38 -9.22
CA ILE A 48 11.89 2.42 -10.21
C ILE A 48 10.73 1.59 -10.82
N TYR A 49 9.71 1.24 -10.02
CA TYR A 49 8.53 0.53 -10.53
C TYR A 49 7.62 1.45 -11.33
N ILE A 50 7.60 2.76 -11.01
CA ILE A 50 6.87 3.74 -11.83
C ILE A 50 7.54 3.90 -13.20
N LEU A 51 8.90 3.89 -13.27
CA LEU A 51 9.59 3.88 -14.57
C LEU A 51 9.21 2.66 -15.41
N LEU A 52 9.26 1.46 -14.82
CA LEU A 52 8.84 0.22 -15.48
C LEU A 52 7.38 0.31 -15.96
N LYS A 53 6.50 0.79 -15.09
CA LYS A 53 5.07 0.95 -15.37
C LYS A 53 4.80 1.87 -16.55
N GLU A 54 5.46 3.03 -16.64
CA GLU A 54 5.26 3.99 -17.74
C GLU A 54 5.66 3.39 -19.10
N VAL A 55 6.62 2.48 -19.13
CA VAL A 55 6.98 1.78 -20.38
C VAL A 55 5.97 0.69 -20.72
N ILE A 56 5.53 -0.09 -19.74
CA ILE A 56 4.53 -1.15 -19.95
C ILE A 56 3.18 -0.54 -20.34
N ASP A 57 2.76 0.56 -19.73
CA ASP A 57 1.50 1.24 -20.04
C ASP A 57 1.40 1.62 -21.53
N ASN A 58 2.51 1.99 -22.18
CA ASN A 58 2.50 2.26 -23.61
C ASN A 58 2.30 0.98 -24.45
N SER A 59 2.84 -0.14 -24.00
CA SER A 59 2.63 -1.45 -24.66
C SER A 59 1.19 -1.96 -24.44
N ILE A 60 0.61 -1.70 -23.28
CA ILE A 60 -0.80 -2.00 -22.98
C ILE A 60 -1.74 -1.19 -23.87
N ASP A 61 -1.44 0.09 -24.10
CA ASP A 61 -2.25 0.93 -25.00
C ASP A 61 -2.31 0.35 -26.42
N GLU A 62 -1.22 -0.22 -26.93
CA GLU A 62 -1.23 -0.91 -28.24
C GLU A 62 -2.16 -2.14 -28.24
N PHE A 63 -2.15 -2.94 -27.17
CA PHE A 63 -3.08 -4.05 -27.01
C PHE A 63 -4.54 -3.58 -26.96
N VAL A 64 -4.84 -2.56 -26.17
CA VAL A 64 -6.20 -1.99 -26.05
C VAL A 64 -6.70 -1.45 -27.38
N MET A 65 -5.80 -0.94 -28.23
CA MET A 65 -6.09 -0.52 -29.59
C MET A 65 -6.21 -1.68 -30.59
N GLY A 66 -6.17 -2.92 -30.12
CA GLY A 66 -6.27 -4.14 -30.92
C GLY A 66 -4.99 -4.52 -31.67
N ALA A 67 -3.85 -3.93 -31.32
CA ALA A 67 -2.57 -4.20 -31.94
C ALA A 67 -1.63 -4.94 -30.97
N GLY A 68 -1.22 -6.14 -31.36
CA GLY A 68 -0.38 -7.01 -30.53
C GLY A 68 -1.19 -7.77 -29.47
N LYS A 69 -0.68 -8.93 -29.05
CA LYS A 69 -1.29 -9.77 -28.00
C LYS A 69 -0.27 -10.25 -26.98
N GLN A 70 0.97 -9.81 -27.13
CA GLN A 70 2.08 -10.24 -26.28
C GLN A 70 2.97 -9.05 -25.96
N ILE A 71 3.43 -9.00 -24.70
CA ILE A 71 4.46 -8.09 -24.22
C ILE A 71 5.53 -8.94 -23.56
N GLU A 72 6.80 -8.68 -23.88
CA GLU A 72 7.95 -9.32 -23.25
C GLU A 72 8.65 -8.32 -22.35
N VAL A 73 8.84 -8.70 -21.09
CA VAL A 73 9.53 -7.91 -20.06
C VAL A 73 10.72 -8.72 -19.57
N ARG A 74 11.90 -8.12 -19.55
CA ARG A 74 13.11 -8.70 -18.99
C ARG A 74 13.77 -7.72 -18.05
N ILE A 75 14.22 -8.21 -16.93
CA ILE A 75 15.01 -7.43 -15.95
C ILE A 75 16.21 -8.28 -15.58
N GLU A 76 17.39 -7.84 -16.00
CA GLU A 76 18.66 -8.48 -15.73
C GLU A 76 19.67 -7.42 -15.31
N ASP A 77 20.35 -7.60 -14.18
CA ASP A 77 21.35 -6.66 -13.65
C ASP A 77 20.88 -5.18 -13.66
N ASN A 78 19.63 -4.95 -13.22
CA ASN A 78 18.97 -3.64 -13.25
C ASN A 78 18.70 -3.03 -14.62
N LYS A 79 19.04 -3.71 -15.71
CA LYS A 79 18.61 -3.34 -17.06
C LYS A 79 17.21 -3.89 -17.32
N VAL A 80 16.29 -3.01 -17.62
CA VAL A 80 14.91 -3.33 -18.00
C VAL A 80 14.79 -3.33 -19.51
N SER A 81 14.12 -4.31 -20.07
CA SER A 81 13.75 -4.40 -21.48
C SER A 81 12.26 -4.72 -21.60
N VAL A 82 11.52 -3.91 -22.34
CA VAL A 82 10.10 -4.12 -22.63
C VAL A 82 9.89 -4.12 -24.14
N ARG A 83 9.37 -5.21 -24.66
CA ARG A 83 9.08 -5.40 -26.09
C ARG A 83 7.59 -5.65 -26.30
N ASP A 84 6.92 -4.80 -27.05
CA ASP A 84 5.60 -5.08 -27.60
C ASP A 84 5.66 -5.55 -29.07
N PHE A 85 4.54 -6.05 -29.53
CA PHE A 85 4.32 -6.45 -30.92
C PHE A 85 3.13 -5.70 -31.53
N GLY A 86 2.97 -4.43 -31.12
CA GLY A 86 1.97 -3.50 -31.58
C GLY A 86 2.26 -2.91 -32.96
N ARG A 87 1.76 -1.72 -33.21
CA ARG A 87 1.94 -1.02 -34.50
C ARG A 87 3.34 -0.44 -34.68
N GLY A 88 4.06 -0.24 -33.59
CA GLY A 88 5.33 0.49 -33.55
C GLY A 88 5.15 2.01 -33.61
N ILE A 89 6.10 2.73 -33.05
CA ILE A 89 6.17 4.20 -33.15
C ILE A 89 6.40 4.61 -34.61
N PRO A 90 5.73 5.62 -35.16
CA PRO A 90 6.04 6.13 -36.50
C PRO A 90 7.54 6.47 -36.63
N LEU A 91 8.22 5.90 -37.62
CA LEU A 91 9.68 5.88 -37.70
C LEU A 91 10.32 7.26 -37.72
N GLY A 92 9.66 8.26 -38.33
CA GLY A 92 10.09 9.67 -38.31
C GLY A 92 9.88 10.37 -36.96
N LYS A 93 9.31 9.69 -35.95
CA LYS A 93 8.98 10.28 -34.64
C LYS A 93 9.59 9.53 -33.46
N VAL A 94 10.43 8.53 -33.69
CA VAL A 94 11.04 7.68 -32.64
C VAL A 94 11.77 8.54 -31.61
N VAL A 95 12.61 9.49 -32.04
CA VAL A 95 13.34 10.41 -31.16
C VAL A 95 12.37 11.39 -30.47
N ASP A 96 11.49 12.03 -31.25
CA ASP A 96 10.61 13.08 -30.72
C ASP A 96 9.70 12.57 -29.60
N VAL A 97 9.15 11.36 -29.75
CA VAL A 97 8.19 10.77 -28.77
C VAL A 97 8.84 10.51 -27.41
N VAL A 98 10.13 10.24 -27.35
CA VAL A 98 10.82 9.89 -26.08
C VAL A 98 11.67 11.04 -25.52
N SER A 99 11.83 12.15 -26.26
CA SER A 99 12.74 13.25 -25.86
C SER A 99 12.13 14.65 -25.93
N LYS A 100 10.99 14.85 -26.59
CA LYS A 100 10.36 16.18 -26.66
C LYS A 100 9.10 16.23 -25.80
N MET A 101 9.04 17.18 -24.87
CA MET A 101 7.84 17.43 -24.06
C MET A 101 6.65 17.77 -24.96
N ASN A 102 5.45 17.46 -24.48
CA ASN A 102 4.19 17.70 -25.19
C ASN A 102 4.13 17.06 -26.60
N THR A 103 4.85 15.96 -26.81
CA THR A 103 4.84 15.16 -28.05
C THR A 103 4.27 13.79 -27.75
N GLY A 104 3.19 13.42 -28.41
CA GLY A 104 2.56 12.09 -28.26
C GLY A 104 1.32 11.96 -29.13
N GLY A 105 0.98 10.74 -29.53
CA GLY A 105 -0.23 10.45 -30.31
C GLY A 105 -1.53 10.42 -29.50
N LYS A 106 -1.44 10.59 -28.18
CA LYS A 106 -2.57 10.43 -27.23
C LYS A 106 -3.37 11.72 -27.05
N TYR A 107 -2.94 12.84 -27.59
CA TYR A 107 -3.67 14.11 -27.56
C TYR A 107 -4.90 14.13 -28.48
N ASP A 108 -4.97 13.23 -29.50
CA ASP A 108 -6.18 13.05 -30.29
C ASP A 108 -7.08 12.01 -29.61
N SER A 109 -8.11 12.51 -28.92
CA SER A 109 -9.09 11.68 -28.20
C SER A 109 -9.80 10.64 -29.09
N ARG A 110 -9.82 10.86 -30.43
CA ARG A 110 -10.41 9.91 -31.38
C ARG A 110 -9.57 8.67 -31.55
N ALA A 111 -8.25 8.78 -31.42
CA ALA A 111 -7.31 7.65 -31.57
C ALA A 111 -7.09 6.87 -30.26
N PHE A 112 -7.19 7.53 -29.09
CA PHE A 112 -6.86 6.97 -27.78
C PHE A 112 -7.88 7.35 -26.69
N LYS A 113 -9.17 7.14 -26.95
CA LYS A 113 -10.27 7.58 -26.07
C LYS A 113 -10.17 7.13 -24.60
N LYS A 114 -9.48 6.04 -24.30
CA LYS A 114 -9.43 5.41 -22.97
C LYS A 114 -8.01 4.94 -22.62
N SER A 115 -7.00 5.67 -23.09
CA SER A 115 -5.58 5.36 -22.85
C SER A 115 -5.21 5.44 -21.37
N VAL A 116 -4.22 4.65 -20.98
CA VAL A 116 -3.67 4.63 -19.62
C VAL A 116 -2.79 5.86 -19.35
N GLY A 117 -2.00 6.30 -20.32
CA GLY A 117 -1.02 7.39 -20.20
C GLY A 117 -1.43 8.65 -20.95
N LEU A 118 -2.15 9.58 -20.33
CA LEU A 118 -2.68 10.79 -20.97
C LEU A 118 -1.68 11.94 -21.09
N ASN A 119 -0.76 12.09 -20.14
CA ASN A 119 0.07 13.28 -20.01
C ASN A 119 1.24 13.35 -20.99
N GLY A 120 1.56 12.27 -21.71
CA GLY A 120 2.65 12.23 -22.68
C GLY A 120 4.05 12.52 -22.12
N VAL A 121 4.24 12.42 -20.80
CA VAL A 121 5.50 12.73 -20.10
C VAL A 121 6.21 11.50 -19.57
N GLY A 122 5.53 10.38 -19.38
CA GLY A 122 6.05 9.20 -18.69
C GLY A 122 7.33 8.65 -19.31
N THR A 123 7.34 8.34 -20.61
CA THR A 123 8.54 7.84 -21.30
C THR A 123 9.69 8.84 -21.27
N LYS A 124 9.41 10.15 -21.30
CA LYS A 124 10.44 11.18 -21.18
C LYS A 124 11.05 11.17 -19.78
N ALA A 125 10.22 10.98 -18.74
CA ALA A 125 10.72 10.83 -17.38
C ALA A 125 11.62 9.59 -17.25
N VAL A 126 11.23 8.45 -17.85
CA VAL A 126 12.09 7.25 -17.91
C VAL A 126 13.42 7.57 -18.58
N ASN A 127 13.40 8.24 -19.74
CA ASN A 127 14.61 8.62 -20.47
C ASN A 127 15.52 9.54 -19.64
N ALA A 128 14.97 10.62 -19.06
CA ALA A 128 15.75 11.57 -18.27
C ALA A 128 16.32 10.98 -16.97
N LEU A 129 15.62 10.01 -16.36
CA LEU A 129 16.00 9.37 -15.09
C LEU A 129 16.81 8.08 -15.29
N SER A 130 17.27 7.79 -16.51
CA SER A 130 18.05 6.61 -16.85
C SER A 130 19.48 6.99 -17.28
N SER A 131 20.47 6.26 -16.79
CA SER A 131 21.86 6.34 -17.25
C SER A 131 22.02 5.80 -18.66
N TYR A 132 21.17 4.86 -19.04
CA TYR A 132 21.04 4.30 -20.39
C TYR A 132 19.56 4.18 -20.74
N PHE A 133 19.19 4.68 -21.91
CA PHE A 133 17.86 4.50 -22.48
C PHE A 133 17.98 4.22 -23.97
N TYR A 134 17.28 3.20 -24.44
CA TYR A 134 17.26 2.80 -25.86
C TYR A 134 15.82 2.57 -26.30
N VAL A 135 15.50 3.04 -27.48
CA VAL A 135 14.21 2.79 -28.13
C VAL A 135 14.43 2.32 -29.56
N ALA A 136 13.71 1.29 -29.95
CA ALA A 136 13.65 0.83 -31.34
C ALA A 136 12.20 0.60 -31.75
N SER A 137 11.87 1.03 -32.95
CA SER A 137 10.57 0.79 -33.57
C SER A 137 10.75 0.04 -34.88
N VAL A 138 9.96 -1.04 -35.06
CA VAL A 138 9.88 -1.81 -36.27
C VAL A 138 8.49 -1.67 -36.87
N ARG A 139 8.42 -1.15 -38.10
CA ARG A 139 7.17 -0.88 -38.78
C ARG A 139 7.36 -1.02 -40.30
N ASP A 140 6.40 -1.63 -40.95
CA ASP A 140 6.35 -1.75 -42.44
C ASP A 140 7.66 -2.31 -43.07
N GLY A 141 8.30 -3.29 -42.40
CA GLY A 141 9.56 -3.90 -42.82
C GLY A 141 10.80 -3.01 -42.64
N GLN A 142 10.69 -1.94 -41.90
CA GLN A 142 11.78 -1.00 -41.58
C GLN A 142 11.95 -0.84 -40.07
N LYS A 143 13.18 -0.53 -39.66
CA LYS A 143 13.55 -0.27 -38.26
C LYS A 143 14.26 1.06 -38.12
N LYS A 144 13.97 1.75 -37.03
CA LYS A 144 14.70 2.91 -36.56
C LYS A 144 14.89 2.82 -35.07
N SER A 145 16.06 3.22 -34.58
CA SER A 145 16.39 3.23 -33.17
C SER A 145 17.13 4.48 -32.74
N ALA A 146 17.11 4.74 -31.44
CA ALA A 146 17.90 5.81 -30.84
C ALA A 146 18.31 5.41 -29.42
N SER A 147 19.48 5.88 -29.00
CA SER A 147 19.99 5.72 -27.65
C SER A 147 20.19 7.06 -26.97
N PHE A 148 20.00 7.10 -25.65
CA PHE A 148 20.09 8.29 -24.84
C PHE A 148 20.83 7.98 -23.52
N SER A 149 21.43 9.01 -22.97
CA SER A 149 21.94 9.00 -21.60
C SER A 149 21.44 10.24 -20.88
N LEU A 150 20.77 10.05 -19.73
CA LEU A 150 20.26 11.15 -18.89
C LEU A 150 19.33 12.11 -19.67
N GLY A 151 18.56 11.58 -20.65
CA GLY A 151 17.68 12.36 -21.51
C GLY A 151 18.35 12.98 -22.73
N VAL A 152 19.66 12.90 -22.86
CA VAL A 152 20.43 13.46 -23.96
C VAL A 152 20.66 12.40 -25.04
N LEU A 153 20.30 12.70 -26.30
CA LEU A 153 20.50 11.82 -27.44
C LEU A 153 21.99 11.53 -27.65
N GLN A 154 22.36 10.26 -27.70
CA GLN A 154 23.71 9.78 -27.95
C GLN A 154 23.88 9.33 -29.41
N GLU A 155 22.94 8.52 -29.89
CA GLU A 155 23.00 7.94 -31.22
C GLU A 155 21.57 7.79 -31.79
N GLU A 156 21.43 8.02 -33.08
CA GLU A 156 20.22 7.78 -33.84
C GLU A 156 20.58 6.93 -35.08
N SER A 157 19.96 5.75 -35.23
CA SER A 157 20.21 4.92 -36.40
C SER A 157 19.59 5.54 -37.65
N PRO A 158 20.17 5.29 -38.83
CA PRO A 158 19.48 5.50 -40.09
C PRO A 158 18.23 4.61 -40.15
N LEU A 159 17.39 4.84 -41.17
CA LEU A 159 16.28 3.96 -41.49
C LEU A 159 16.83 2.72 -42.18
N GLU A 160 16.58 1.55 -41.59
CA GLU A 160 17.13 0.27 -42.05
C GLU A 160 16.00 -0.72 -42.40
N ALA A 161 16.21 -1.57 -43.40
CA ALA A 161 15.31 -2.69 -43.66
C ALA A 161 15.41 -3.71 -42.51
N SER A 162 14.28 -4.25 -42.07
CA SER A 162 14.25 -5.19 -40.95
C SER A 162 13.23 -6.30 -41.18
N ASN A 163 13.65 -7.53 -40.87
CA ASN A 163 12.78 -8.70 -40.85
C ASN A 163 12.21 -9.00 -39.44
N GLU A 164 12.52 -8.16 -38.48
CA GLU A 164 11.95 -8.28 -37.11
C GLU A 164 10.45 -8.11 -37.15
N ARG A 165 9.77 -8.74 -36.18
CA ARG A 165 8.34 -8.51 -35.98
C ARG A 165 8.11 -7.04 -35.63
N ARG A 166 7.06 -6.45 -36.20
CA ARG A 166 6.63 -5.07 -35.89
C ARG A 166 6.42 -4.87 -34.40
N GLY A 167 6.58 -3.65 -33.94
CA GLY A 167 6.33 -3.23 -32.54
C GLY A 167 7.44 -2.32 -32.03
N THR A 168 7.44 -2.08 -30.72
CA THR A 168 8.40 -1.20 -30.05
C THR A 168 9.21 -1.97 -29.02
N LEU A 169 10.51 -1.70 -28.97
CA LEU A 169 11.42 -2.13 -27.91
C LEU A 169 11.90 -0.90 -27.15
N VAL A 170 11.77 -0.93 -25.83
CA VAL A 170 12.37 0.07 -24.92
C VAL A 170 13.26 -0.65 -23.95
N GLU A 171 14.49 -0.18 -23.81
CA GLU A 171 15.43 -0.65 -22.80
C GLU A 171 15.91 0.54 -21.95
N PHE A 172 16.09 0.34 -20.66
CA PHE A 172 16.62 1.39 -19.79
C PHE A 172 17.31 0.83 -18.56
N VAL A 173 18.22 1.63 -18.00
CA VAL A 173 18.88 1.40 -16.72
C VAL A 173 18.66 2.64 -15.87
N PRO A 174 17.90 2.58 -14.77
CA PRO A 174 17.73 3.71 -13.87
C PRO A 174 19.08 4.29 -13.40
N ASP A 175 19.16 5.62 -13.28
CA ASP A 175 20.41 6.28 -12.91
C ASP A 175 20.70 6.09 -11.42
N GLY A 176 21.80 5.40 -11.10
CA GLY A 176 22.27 5.14 -9.74
C GLY A 176 22.66 6.40 -8.94
N THR A 177 22.80 7.56 -9.58
CA THR A 177 23.03 8.82 -8.86
C THR A 177 21.76 9.37 -8.22
N ILE A 178 20.58 9.02 -8.80
CA ILE A 178 19.25 9.38 -8.31
C ILE A 178 18.68 8.24 -7.46
N PHE A 179 18.68 7.02 -8.01
CA PHE A 179 18.19 5.83 -7.33
C PHE A 179 19.36 5.12 -6.64
N LYS A 180 19.58 5.43 -5.37
CA LYS A 180 20.71 4.86 -4.62
C LYS A 180 20.40 3.44 -4.16
N ASN A 181 21.33 2.51 -4.41
CA ASN A 181 21.27 1.11 -3.94
C ASN A 181 19.97 0.38 -4.31
N TYR A 182 19.32 0.78 -5.41
CA TYR A 182 18.03 0.22 -5.80
C TYR A 182 18.15 -1.21 -6.33
N LYS A 183 17.10 -1.98 -6.12
CA LYS A 183 16.95 -3.33 -6.66
C LYS A 183 15.49 -3.60 -7.02
N PHE A 184 15.25 -4.11 -8.23
CA PHE A 184 13.93 -4.63 -8.59
C PHE A 184 13.66 -5.93 -7.84
N ARG A 185 12.59 -5.98 -7.05
CA ARG A 185 12.11 -7.20 -6.41
C ARG A 185 11.12 -7.89 -7.34
N SER A 186 11.40 -9.16 -7.65
CA SER A 186 10.57 -9.93 -8.59
C SER A 186 9.11 -10.01 -8.15
N GLU A 187 8.85 -10.11 -6.84
CA GLU A 187 7.49 -10.15 -6.27
C GLU A 187 6.62 -8.95 -6.67
N TYR A 188 7.18 -7.73 -6.63
CA TYR A 188 6.43 -6.52 -7.01
C TYR A 188 6.24 -6.42 -8.52
N VAL A 189 7.26 -6.82 -9.29
CA VAL A 189 7.16 -6.87 -10.76
C VAL A 189 6.11 -7.89 -11.18
N VAL A 190 6.16 -9.11 -10.66
CA VAL A 190 5.19 -10.17 -10.97
C VAL A 190 3.77 -9.72 -10.60
N ARG A 191 3.58 -9.13 -9.43
CA ARG A 191 2.26 -8.63 -9.02
C ARG A 191 1.72 -7.56 -9.97
N MET A 192 2.58 -6.61 -10.38
CA MET A 192 2.22 -5.58 -11.36
C MET A 192 1.81 -6.22 -12.70
N LEU A 193 2.60 -7.16 -13.21
CA LEU A 193 2.35 -7.81 -14.50
C LEU A 193 1.08 -8.66 -14.48
N LYS A 194 0.83 -9.38 -13.40
CA LYS A 194 -0.43 -10.12 -13.20
C LYS A 194 -1.65 -9.19 -13.20
N ASN A 195 -1.57 -8.05 -12.50
CA ASN A 195 -2.66 -7.06 -12.54
C ASN A 195 -2.97 -6.60 -13.97
N TYR A 196 -1.95 -6.38 -14.80
CA TYR A 196 -2.17 -6.04 -16.21
C TYR A 196 -2.88 -7.15 -16.98
N THR A 197 -2.57 -8.43 -16.71
CA THR A 197 -3.27 -9.54 -17.39
C THR A 197 -4.73 -9.65 -16.95
N TYR A 198 -5.04 -9.42 -15.66
CA TYR A 198 -6.42 -9.41 -15.18
C TYR A 198 -7.24 -8.26 -15.76
N LEU A 199 -6.62 -7.10 -15.97
CA LEU A 199 -7.29 -5.92 -16.53
C LEU A 199 -7.41 -5.96 -18.06
N ASN A 200 -6.66 -6.86 -18.71
CA ASN A 200 -6.63 -7.01 -20.16
C ASN A 200 -6.73 -8.50 -20.55
N PRO A 201 -7.89 -9.13 -20.38
CA PRO A 201 -8.08 -10.54 -20.74
C PRO A 201 -7.67 -10.84 -22.17
N GLY A 202 -6.89 -11.91 -22.36
CA GLY A 202 -6.33 -12.29 -23.65
C GLY A 202 -4.96 -11.70 -23.97
N LEU A 203 -4.44 -10.79 -23.13
CA LEU A 203 -3.05 -10.33 -23.19
C LEU A 203 -2.13 -11.37 -22.57
N VAL A 204 -1.03 -11.70 -23.26
CA VAL A 204 0.06 -12.51 -22.73
C VAL A 204 1.22 -11.61 -22.36
N ILE A 205 1.68 -11.68 -21.12
CA ILE A 205 2.92 -11.02 -20.67
C ILE A 205 3.94 -12.11 -20.36
N VAL A 206 5.14 -12.00 -20.93
CA VAL A 206 6.26 -12.91 -20.67
C VAL A 206 7.31 -12.15 -19.85
N TYR A 207 7.56 -12.57 -18.63
CA TYR A 207 8.57 -11.97 -17.76
C TYR A 207 9.69 -12.96 -17.49
N ASN A 208 10.90 -12.65 -17.92
CA ASN A 208 12.09 -13.52 -17.79
C ASN A 208 11.83 -14.97 -18.22
N GLY A 209 10.97 -15.18 -19.23
CA GLY A 209 10.60 -16.51 -19.76
C GLY A 209 9.33 -17.12 -19.17
N GLU A 210 8.83 -16.63 -18.03
CA GLU A 210 7.56 -17.05 -17.45
C GLU A 210 6.39 -16.31 -18.09
N LYS A 211 5.29 -17.04 -18.38
CA LYS A 211 4.10 -16.48 -19.02
C LYS A 211 3.01 -16.21 -18.02
N PHE A 212 2.47 -14.99 -18.06
CA PHE A 212 1.28 -14.55 -17.35
C PHE A 212 0.15 -14.30 -18.32
N PHE A 213 -1.03 -14.77 -17.98
CA PHE A 213 -2.23 -14.68 -18.80
C PHE A 213 -3.46 -14.81 -17.93
N SER A 214 -4.52 -14.08 -18.25
CA SER A 214 -5.84 -14.23 -17.63
C SER A 214 -6.91 -14.32 -18.72
N GLU A 215 -7.84 -15.25 -18.56
CA GLU A 215 -8.99 -15.43 -19.43
C GLU A 215 -10.22 -14.72 -18.87
N ASN A 216 -10.38 -14.75 -17.54
CA ASN A 216 -11.58 -14.30 -16.85
C ASN A 216 -11.41 -12.96 -16.12
N GLY A 217 -10.29 -12.26 -16.28
CA GLY A 217 -10.10 -10.91 -15.78
C GLY A 217 -10.18 -10.79 -14.25
N LEU A 218 -11.07 -9.94 -13.75
CA LEU A 218 -11.22 -9.72 -12.31
C LEU A 218 -11.66 -10.97 -11.53
N LYS A 219 -12.30 -11.93 -12.17
CA LYS A 219 -12.60 -13.21 -11.53
C LYS A 219 -11.32 -13.98 -11.20
N ASP A 220 -10.36 -14.03 -12.14
CA ASP A 220 -9.08 -14.70 -11.93
C ASP A 220 -8.25 -14.00 -10.85
N LEU A 221 -8.32 -12.65 -10.77
CA LEU A 221 -7.71 -11.88 -9.69
C LEU A 221 -8.22 -12.32 -8.31
N LEU A 222 -9.53 -12.46 -8.15
CA LEU A 222 -10.10 -12.86 -6.86
C LEU A 222 -9.75 -14.30 -6.50
N LEU A 223 -9.69 -15.21 -7.49
CA LEU A 223 -9.29 -16.61 -7.29
C LEU A 223 -7.82 -16.76 -6.89
N GLU A 224 -6.92 -15.92 -7.43
CA GLU A 224 -5.50 -15.99 -7.09
C GLU A 224 -5.20 -15.44 -5.69
N ASP A 225 -5.85 -14.34 -5.33
CA ASP A 225 -5.56 -13.65 -4.07
C ASP A 225 -6.28 -14.26 -2.87
N ASN A 226 -7.27 -15.13 -3.10
CA ASN A 226 -8.09 -15.70 -2.04
C ASN A 226 -8.24 -17.21 -2.23
N ASN A 227 -8.51 -17.92 -1.13
CA ASN A 227 -8.80 -19.34 -1.18
C ASN A 227 -10.26 -19.56 -1.63
N GLU A 228 -10.48 -20.24 -2.75
CA GLU A 228 -11.81 -20.53 -3.28
C GLU A 228 -12.70 -21.31 -2.28
N GLU A 229 -12.10 -22.16 -1.45
CA GLU A 229 -12.82 -22.91 -0.40
C GLU A 229 -13.43 -22.00 0.67
N ASP A 230 -12.90 -20.79 0.83
CA ASP A 230 -13.43 -19.78 1.75
C ASP A 230 -14.59 -18.95 1.16
N PHE A 231 -14.92 -19.13 -0.10
CA PHE A 231 -16.02 -18.37 -0.70
C PHE A 231 -17.37 -18.93 -0.24
N ALA A 232 -18.26 -18.04 0.15
CA ALA A 232 -19.62 -18.40 0.56
C ALA A 232 -20.46 -18.86 -0.63
N TYR A 233 -20.16 -18.39 -1.82
CA TYR A 233 -20.78 -18.73 -3.09
C TYR A 233 -19.83 -18.41 -4.25
N PRO A 234 -20.04 -18.99 -5.45
CA PRO A 234 -19.21 -18.72 -6.62
C PRO A 234 -19.14 -17.22 -6.94
N ILE A 235 -17.99 -16.76 -7.41
CA ILE A 235 -17.76 -15.35 -7.75
C ILE A 235 -18.79 -14.90 -8.78
N ILE A 236 -19.56 -13.86 -8.45
CA ILE A 236 -20.42 -13.13 -9.38
C ILE A 236 -19.53 -12.26 -10.23
N HIS A 237 -19.55 -12.48 -11.55
CA HIS A 237 -18.70 -11.78 -12.50
C HIS A 237 -19.54 -11.13 -13.58
N LEU A 238 -19.51 -9.79 -13.66
CA LEU A 238 -20.35 -8.99 -14.56
C LEU A 238 -19.46 -8.09 -15.40
N ARG A 239 -19.68 -8.09 -16.71
CA ARG A 239 -18.93 -7.30 -17.69
C ARG A 239 -19.84 -6.38 -18.49
N GLY A 240 -19.41 -5.14 -18.66
CA GLY A 240 -19.96 -4.14 -19.58
C GLY A 240 -18.89 -3.58 -20.49
N GLU A 241 -19.21 -2.57 -21.28
CA GLU A 241 -18.26 -1.98 -22.23
C GLU A 241 -17.07 -1.30 -21.50
N ASP A 242 -17.35 -0.53 -20.46
CA ASP A 242 -16.38 0.27 -19.72
C ASP A 242 -16.31 -0.08 -18.23
N ILE A 243 -16.88 -1.20 -17.84
CA ILE A 243 -16.95 -1.65 -16.46
C ILE A 243 -16.86 -3.17 -16.39
N GLU A 244 -16.06 -3.64 -15.47
CA GLU A 244 -16.01 -5.03 -15.04
C GLU A 244 -16.08 -5.07 -13.52
N ILE A 245 -16.90 -5.94 -12.97
CA ILE A 245 -16.98 -6.20 -11.54
C ILE A 245 -16.96 -7.69 -11.24
N ALA A 246 -16.32 -8.03 -10.13
CA ALA A 246 -16.35 -9.38 -9.56
C ALA A 246 -16.61 -9.26 -8.06
N LEU A 247 -17.49 -10.10 -7.51
CA LEU A 247 -17.75 -10.09 -6.06
C LEU A 247 -18.16 -11.46 -5.53
N THR A 248 -17.78 -11.72 -4.28
CA THR A 248 -18.25 -12.82 -3.45
C THR A 248 -18.21 -12.39 -1.97
N HIS A 249 -18.62 -13.27 -1.05
CA HIS A 249 -18.37 -13.11 0.38
C HIS A 249 -17.42 -14.20 0.87
N SER A 250 -16.52 -13.85 1.78
CA SER A 250 -15.71 -14.83 2.51
C SER A 250 -16.52 -15.48 3.63
N GLN A 251 -16.19 -16.73 3.95
CA GLN A 251 -16.76 -17.42 5.12
C GLN A 251 -15.98 -17.10 6.40
N SER A 252 -14.68 -16.87 6.30
CA SER A 252 -13.76 -16.71 7.44
C SER A 252 -13.43 -15.26 7.78
N GLN A 253 -13.39 -14.35 6.78
CA GLN A 253 -13.02 -12.96 6.98
C GLN A 253 -14.16 -12.13 7.60
N TYR A 254 -13.79 -11.13 8.40
CA TYR A 254 -14.75 -10.20 9.02
C TYR A 254 -14.79 -8.83 8.35
N SER A 255 -13.72 -8.44 7.66
CA SER A 255 -13.59 -7.16 6.97
C SER A 255 -13.96 -7.28 5.50
N GLU A 256 -14.37 -6.17 4.90
CA GLU A 256 -14.54 -6.04 3.46
C GLU A 256 -13.18 -5.85 2.78
N GLN A 257 -12.97 -6.50 1.64
CA GLN A 257 -11.76 -6.40 0.82
C GLN A 257 -12.13 -5.94 -0.59
N TYR A 258 -11.44 -4.91 -1.09
CA TYR A 258 -11.72 -4.39 -2.42
C TYR A 258 -10.46 -4.17 -3.24
N TYR A 259 -10.55 -4.53 -4.51
CA TYR A 259 -9.58 -4.22 -5.55
C TYR A 259 -10.23 -3.24 -6.51
N SER A 260 -9.59 -2.11 -6.78
CA SER A 260 -10.17 -1.09 -7.62
C SER A 260 -9.21 -0.56 -8.66
N PHE A 261 -9.71 -0.40 -9.89
CA PHE A 261 -8.91 -0.02 -11.05
C PHE A 261 -9.63 1.00 -11.92
N VAL A 262 -8.88 1.94 -12.46
CA VAL A 262 -9.34 2.94 -13.42
C VAL A 262 -8.37 3.01 -14.58
N ASN A 263 -8.83 2.79 -15.80
CA ASN A 263 -7.99 2.78 -17.01
C ASN A 263 -6.72 1.92 -16.85
N GLY A 264 -6.84 0.74 -16.23
CA GLY A 264 -5.69 -0.14 -15.98
C GLY A 264 -4.79 0.26 -14.81
N GLN A 265 -5.07 1.36 -14.11
CA GLN A 265 -4.33 1.81 -12.93
C GLN A 265 -4.92 1.22 -11.66
N ASN A 266 -4.08 0.65 -10.81
CA ASN A 266 -4.49 0.17 -9.49
C ASN A 266 -4.70 1.37 -8.55
N THR A 267 -5.96 1.66 -8.22
CA THR A 267 -6.32 2.76 -7.32
C THR A 267 -6.35 2.27 -5.87
N THR A 268 -5.16 2.11 -5.31
CA THR A 268 -4.99 1.51 -3.96
C THR A 268 -5.68 2.29 -2.83
N GLN A 269 -5.94 3.58 -3.03
CA GLN A 269 -6.69 4.43 -2.10
C GLN A 269 -8.15 4.61 -2.55
N GLY A 270 -8.61 3.84 -3.55
CA GLY A 270 -9.98 3.90 -4.06
C GLY A 270 -10.30 5.19 -4.82
N GLY A 271 -11.36 5.86 -4.44
CA GLY A 271 -11.88 7.07 -5.06
C GLY A 271 -13.38 6.98 -5.33
N THR A 272 -13.89 7.88 -6.16
CA THR A 272 -15.33 8.02 -6.47
C THR A 272 -15.96 6.73 -6.98
N HIS A 273 -15.25 5.96 -7.80
CA HIS A 273 -15.73 4.70 -8.37
C HIS A 273 -15.90 3.59 -7.33
N LEU A 274 -14.93 3.44 -6.40
CA LEU A 274 -15.03 2.43 -5.34
C LEU A 274 -16.15 2.77 -4.36
N ALA A 275 -16.29 4.05 -3.98
CA ALA A 275 -17.40 4.51 -3.15
C ALA A 275 -18.75 4.22 -3.81
N ALA A 276 -18.89 4.54 -5.10
CA ALA A 276 -20.11 4.27 -5.87
C ALA A 276 -20.41 2.76 -5.96
N TYR A 277 -19.39 1.91 -6.16
CA TYR A 277 -19.55 0.46 -6.22
C TYR A 277 -20.08 -0.11 -4.90
N ARG A 278 -19.47 0.29 -3.77
CA ARG A 278 -19.91 -0.12 -2.42
C ARG A 278 -21.35 0.30 -2.14
N GLU A 279 -21.74 1.50 -2.52
CA GLU A 279 -23.12 2.00 -2.38
C GLU A 279 -24.09 1.26 -3.29
N ALA A 280 -23.71 1.01 -4.55
CA ALA A 280 -24.55 0.34 -5.54
C ALA A 280 -24.88 -1.10 -5.14
N ILE A 281 -23.93 -1.86 -4.60
CA ILE A 281 -24.18 -3.20 -4.06
C ILE A 281 -25.25 -3.14 -2.97
N VAL A 282 -25.10 -2.22 -2.00
CA VAL A 282 -26.05 -2.07 -0.89
C VAL A 282 -27.45 -1.71 -1.39
N ALA A 283 -27.53 -0.75 -2.30
CA ALA A 283 -28.82 -0.32 -2.85
C ALA A 283 -29.52 -1.45 -3.63
N THR A 284 -28.76 -2.18 -4.46
CA THR A 284 -29.29 -3.29 -5.25
C THR A 284 -29.82 -4.42 -4.37
N LEU A 285 -29.04 -4.86 -3.37
CA LEU A 285 -29.47 -5.94 -2.49
C LEU A 285 -30.65 -5.55 -1.59
N ARG A 286 -30.72 -4.30 -1.12
CA ARG A 286 -31.91 -3.79 -0.41
C ARG A 286 -33.16 -3.83 -1.29
N ASN A 287 -33.04 -3.41 -2.53
CA ASN A 287 -34.16 -3.43 -3.49
C ASN A 287 -34.59 -4.86 -3.83
N TYR A 288 -33.62 -5.74 -4.14
CA TYR A 288 -33.89 -7.14 -4.49
C TYR A 288 -34.66 -7.89 -3.40
N TYR A 289 -34.23 -7.77 -2.13
CA TYR A 289 -34.88 -8.42 -1.00
C TYR A 289 -36.07 -7.63 -0.44
N ASN A 290 -36.29 -6.41 -0.92
CA ASN A 290 -37.28 -5.48 -0.38
C ASN A 290 -37.16 -5.33 1.16
N LYS A 291 -35.94 -5.16 1.66
CA LYS A 291 -35.63 -5.06 3.08
C LYS A 291 -34.57 -3.99 3.35
N PRO A 292 -34.74 -3.14 4.39
CA PRO A 292 -33.79 -2.09 4.75
C PRO A 292 -32.63 -2.65 5.58
N TYR A 293 -31.91 -3.64 5.05
CA TYR A 293 -30.71 -4.18 5.70
C TYR A 293 -29.70 -3.09 6.00
N ASP A 294 -28.96 -3.21 7.11
CA ASP A 294 -27.86 -2.30 7.38
C ASP A 294 -26.74 -2.46 6.33
N ALA A 295 -26.15 -1.34 5.91
CA ALA A 295 -25.08 -1.36 4.91
C ALA A 295 -23.86 -2.13 5.39
N SER A 296 -23.56 -2.07 6.69
CA SER A 296 -22.46 -2.83 7.29
C SER A 296 -22.70 -4.34 7.27
N ASP A 297 -23.98 -4.79 7.44
CA ASP A 297 -24.31 -6.21 7.40
C ASP A 297 -24.20 -6.77 5.98
N ILE A 298 -24.61 -5.97 4.97
CA ILE A 298 -24.47 -6.34 3.56
C ILE A 298 -23.00 -6.45 3.16
N ARG A 299 -22.16 -5.47 3.56
CA ARG A 299 -20.76 -5.42 3.14
C ARG A 299 -19.82 -6.29 3.96
N LYS A 300 -20.27 -6.79 5.09
CA LYS A 300 -19.43 -7.64 5.93
C LYS A 300 -18.90 -8.84 5.15
N SER A 301 -17.59 -9.02 5.18
CA SER A 301 -16.87 -10.10 4.48
C SER A 301 -16.97 -10.10 2.94
N ILE A 302 -17.39 -8.99 2.31
CA ILE A 302 -17.33 -8.87 0.84
C ILE A 302 -15.86 -8.90 0.39
N ILE A 303 -15.62 -9.70 -0.66
CA ILE A 303 -14.42 -9.63 -1.49
C ILE A 303 -14.90 -9.14 -2.86
N GLY A 304 -14.52 -7.92 -3.24
CA GLY A 304 -15.00 -7.27 -4.45
C GLY A 304 -13.88 -6.69 -5.30
N ALA A 305 -14.06 -6.71 -6.60
CA ALA A 305 -13.18 -6.04 -7.55
C ALA A 305 -14.00 -5.21 -8.53
N ILE A 306 -13.49 -4.03 -8.87
CA ILE A 306 -14.07 -3.14 -9.89
C ILE A 306 -12.98 -2.57 -10.78
N SER A 307 -13.21 -2.60 -12.09
CA SER A 307 -12.42 -1.89 -13.10
C SER A 307 -13.34 -1.05 -13.96
N ILE A 308 -13.02 0.22 -14.14
CA ILE A 308 -13.74 1.14 -15.03
C ILE A 308 -12.80 1.83 -16.01
N LYS A 309 -13.36 2.26 -17.14
CA LYS A 309 -12.68 3.11 -18.12
C LYS A 309 -13.34 4.46 -18.17
N VAL A 310 -12.62 5.50 -17.76
CA VAL A 310 -13.07 6.90 -17.69
C VAL A 310 -12.34 7.69 -18.78
N MET A 311 -13.03 8.60 -19.44
CA MET A 311 -12.38 9.53 -20.39
C MET A 311 -11.68 10.63 -19.59
N GLU A 312 -10.40 10.85 -19.86
CA GLU A 312 -9.58 11.87 -19.22
C GLU A 312 -9.68 11.85 -17.68
N PRO A 313 -9.33 10.73 -17.02
CA PRO A 313 -9.48 10.61 -15.57
C PRO A 313 -8.58 11.58 -14.82
N VAL A 314 -9.14 12.25 -13.82
CA VAL A 314 -8.41 13.10 -12.88
C VAL A 314 -8.13 12.30 -11.62
N PHE A 315 -6.85 12.20 -11.24
CA PHE A 315 -6.40 11.56 -10.02
C PHE A 315 -5.92 12.61 -9.01
N GLU A 316 -6.02 12.31 -7.71
CA GLU A 316 -5.55 13.24 -6.67
C GLU A 316 -4.03 13.41 -6.63
N SER A 317 -3.26 12.47 -7.22
CA SER A 317 -1.80 12.51 -7.29
C SER A 317 -1.28 11.93 -8.59
N GLN A 318 -0.03 12.25 -8.95
CA GLN A 318 0.65 11.68 -10.12
C GLN A 318 0.85 10.16 -10.03
N THR A 319 0.90 9.59 -8.83
CA THR A 319 0.97 8.13 -8.62
C THR A 319 -0.34 7.41 -8.95
N LYS A 320 -1.41 8.17 -9.25
CA LYS A 320 -2.72 7.67 -9.70
C LYS A 320 -3.39 6.68 -8.75
N THR A 321 -3.14 6.81 -7.45
CA THR A 321 -3.65 5.88 -6.43
C THR A 321 -5.10 6.10 -6.05
N LYS A 322 -5.67 7.28 -6.35
CA LYS A 322 -7.04 7.64 -6.00
C LYS A 322 -7.73 8.44 -7.11
N LEU A 323 -8.90 7.97 -7.56
CA LEU A 323 -9.71 8.66 -8.57
C LEU A 323 -10.46 9.83 -7.94
N GLY A 324 -10.27 11.03 -8.49
CA GLY A 324 -11.01 12.25 -8.14
C GLY A 324 -12.15 12.59 -9.10
N SER A 325 -12.14 12.06 -10.34
CA SER A 325 -13.20 12.37 -11.33
C SER A 325 -14.58 12.07 -10.81
N THR A 326 -15.53 12.99 -11.06
CA THR A 326 -16.95 12.83 -10.74
C THR A 326 -17.78 12.34 -11.94
N GLU A 327 -17.27 12.51 -13.16
CA GLU A 327 -17.95 12.16 -14.42
C GLU A 327 -17.13 11.11 -15.20
N MET A 328 -17.81 10.32 -16.04
CA MET A 328 -17.19 9.34 -16.92
C MET A 328 -16.47 9.99 -18.12
N GLY A 329 -16.74 11.26 -18.37
CA GLY A 329 -16.20 12.09 -19.43
C GLY A 329 -17.11 13.27 -19.72
N ASP A 330 -16.67 14.18 -20.57
CA ASP A 330 -17.45 15.38 -20.93
C ASP A 330 -18.79 14.99 -21.57
N GLY A 331 -19.88 15.48 -20.98
CA GLY A 331 -21.25 15.16 -21.40
C GLY A 331 -21.71 13.72 -21.10
N LEU A 332 -20.93 12.91 -20.37
CA LEU A 332 -21.29 11.57 -19.96
C LEU A 332 -21.87 11.57 -18.53
N PRO A 333 -22.53 10.46 -18.12
CA PRO A 333 -23.05 10.33 -16.77
C PRO A 333 -21.97 10.48 -15.70
N THR A 334 -22.38 10.80 -14.48
CA THR A 334 -21.46 10.76 -13.36
C THR A 334 -20.96 9.30 -13.12
N VAL A 335 -19.74 9.16 -12.62
CA VAL A 335 -19.17 7.85 -12.24
C VAL A 335 -20.12 7.09 -11.33
N ARG A 336 -20.73 7.78 -10.37
CA ARG A 336 -21.72 7.19 -9.45
C ARG A 336 -22.95 6.69 -10.20
N THR A 337 -23.55 7.49 -11.06
CA THR A 337 -24.75 7.11 -11.81
C THR A 337 -24.46 5.93 -12.75
N TYR A 338 -23.32 5.97 -13.44
CA TYR A 338 -22.91 4.92 -14.37
C TYR A 338 -22.78 3.56 -13.65
N ILE A 339 -22.02 3.53 -12.56
CA ILE A 339 -21.78 2.30 -11.77
C ILE A 339 -23.09 1.83 -11.13
N THR A 340 -23.88 2.74 -10.54
CA THR A 340 -25.13 2.37 -9.89
C THR A 340 -26.09 1.73 -10.88
N ASN A 341 -26.30 2.32 -12.05
CA ASN A 341 -27.18 1.77 -13.07
C ASN A 341 -26.71 0.40 -13.58
N PHE A 342 -25.39 0.24 -13.77
CA PHE A 342 -24.82 -1.03 -14.20
C PHE A 342 -25.04 -2.13 -13.15
N VAL A 343 -24.68 -1.84 -11.89
CA VAL A 343 -24.81 -2.82 -10.80
C VAL A 343 -26.28 -3.17 -10.56
N GLN A 344 -27.15 -2.17 -10.48
CA GLN A 344 -28.59 -2.41 -10.28
C GLN A 344 -29.17 -3.30 -11.37
N LYS A 345 -28.87 -3.04 -12.62
CA LYS A 345 -29.40 -3.83 -13.71
C LYS A 345 -28.82 -5.25 -13.74
N HIS A 346 -27.50 -5.36 -13.77
CA HIS A 346 -26.86 -6.64 -14.05
C HIS A 346 -26.77 -7.56 -12.83
N LEU A 347 -26.60 -7.00 -11.62
CA LEU A 347 -26.61 -7.81 -10.40
C LEU A 347 -28.04 -8.29 -10.08
N ASP A 348 -29.05 -7.44 -10.25
CA ASP A 348 -30.44 -7.82 -10.06
C ASP A 348 -30.86 -8.93 -11.05
N ASP A 349 -30.57 -8.76 -12.35
CA ASP A 349 -30.77 -9.78 -13.37
C ASP A 349 -30.05 -11.10 -13.04
N TYR A 350 -28.82 -11.01 -12.51
CA TYR A 350 -28.04 -12.18 -12.13
C TYR A 350 -28.68 -12.95 -10.96
N LEU A 351 -29.10 -12.23 -9.92
CA LEU A 351 -29.73 -12.82 -8.74
C LEU A 351 -31.07 -13.49 -9.07
N HIS A 352 -31.84 -12.92 -9.98
CA HIS A 352 -33.09 -13.57 -10.45
C HIS A 352 -32.81 -14.86 -11.24
N LYS A 353 -31.68 -14.95 -11.94
CA LYS A 353 -31.25 -16.15 -12.68
C LYS A 353 -30.57 -17.21 -11.79
N GLN A 354 -30.02 -16.80 -10.66
CA GLN A 354 -29.27 -17.65 -9.73
C GLN A 354 -29.85 -17.53 -8.31
N PRO A 355 -31.08 -18.06 -8.07
CA PRO A 355 -31.76 -17.90 -6.79
C PRO A 355 -30.97 -18.54 -5.62
N GLU A 356 -30.22 -19.61 -5.86
CA GLU A 356 -29.39 -20.26 -4.85
C GLU A 356 -28.31 -19.32 -4.32
N ILE A 357 -27.65 -18.56 -5.20
CA ILE A 357 -26.66 -17.57 -4.81
C ILE A 357 -27.31 -16.42 -4.04
N ALA A 358 -28.49 -15.98 -4.47
CA ALA A 358 -29.25 -14.96 -3.75
C ALA A 358 -29.60 -15.41 -2.32
N GLU A 359 -30.00 -16.69 -2.14
CA GLU A 359 -30.26 -17.23 -0.81
C GLU A 359 -29.00 -17.26 0.06
N GLU A 360 -27.83 -17.64 -0.48
CA GLU A 360 -26.56 -17.64 0.27
C GLU A 360 -26.16 -16.21 0.67
N ILE A 361 -26.31 -15.22 -0.22
CA ILE A 361 -26.09 -13.80 0.12
C ILE A 361 -27.02 -13.38 1.26
N GLN A 362 -28.30 -13.74 1.19
CA GLN A 362 -29.26 -13.41 2.25
C GLN A 362 -28.89 -14.06 3.58
N LYS A 363 -28.47 -15.31 3.57
CA LYS A 363 -27.98 -16.02 4.77
C LYS A 363 -26.80 -15.29 5.41
N LYS A 364 -25.83 -14.84 4.59
CA LYS A 364 -24.67 -14.06 5.07
C LYS A 364 -25.11 -12.74 5.68
N ILE A 365 -26.01 -11.99 5.06
CA ILE A 365 -26.53 -10.73 5.58
C ILE A 365 -27.24 -10.97 6.93
N LEU A 366 -28.11 -11.98 7.02
CA LEU A 366 -28.83 -12.31 8.25
C LEU A 366 -27.89 -12.81 9.36
N GLN A 367 -26.85 -13.54 9.00
CA GLN A 367 -25.79 -13.93 9.96
C GLN A 367 -25.08 -12.69 10.48
N ALA A 368 -24.66 -11.78 9.60
CA ALA A 368 -23.98 -10.53 9.99
C ALA A 368 -24.89 -9.67 10.90
N GLU A 369 -26.17 -9.55 10.59
CA GLU A 369 -27.16 -8.84 11.42
C GLU A 369 -27.29 -9.47 12.82
N ARG A 370 -27.38 -10.80 12.91
CA ARG A 370 -27.45 -11.52 14.20
C ARG A 370 -26.20 -11.26 15.02
N GLU A 371 -25.03 -11.43 14.43
CA GLU A 371 -23.73 -11.19 15.09
C GLU A 371 -23.61 -9.74 15.56
N ARG A 372 -24.01 -8.76 14.75
CA ARG A 372 -24.02 -7.34 15.13
C ARG A 372 -24.96 -7.08 16.33
N LYS A 373 -26.17 -7.64 16.31
CA LYS A 373 -27.13 -7.50 17.42
C LYS A 373 -26.64 -8.17 18.70
N GLU A 374 -26.07 -9.37 18.61
CA GLU A 374 -25.48 -10.08 19.76
C GLU A 374 -24.29 -9.31 20.32
N LEU A 375 -23.39 -8.84 19.43
CA LEU A 375 -22.23 -8.02 19.84
C LEU A 375 -22.67 -6.70 20.49
N SER A 376 -23.72 -6.07 20.00
CA SER A 376 -24.28 -4.85 20.61
C SER A 376 -24.70 -5.09 22.06
N GLY A 377 -25.36 -6.23 22.35
CA GLY A 377 -25.70 -6.63 23.70
C GLY A 377 -24.49 -6.87 24.60
N ILE A 378 -23.50 -7.59 24.07
CA ILE A 378 -22.23 -7.88 24.78
C ILE A 378 -21.44 -6.59 25.02
N ARG A 379 -21.37 -5.69 24.02
CA ARG A 379 -20.73 -4.37 24.14
C ARG A 379 -21.37 -3.53 25.24
N LYS A 380 -22.71 -3.50 25.30
CA LYS A 380 -23.41 -2.78 26.38
C LYS A 380 -23.02 -3.31 27.75
N LEU A 381 -22.97 -4.64 27.92
CA LEU A 381 -22.53 -5.28 29.14
C LEU A 381 -21.04 -5.01 29.45
N ALA A 382 -20.18 -5.07 28.41
CA ALA A 382 -18.75 -4.78 28.52
C ALA A 382 -18.49 -3.30 28.87
N ARG A 383 -19.23 -2.37 28.23
CA ARG A 383 -19.19 -0.93 28.51
C ARG A 383 -19.69 -0.60 29.92
N ASP A 384 -20.73 -1.27 30.39
CA ASP A 384 -21.23 -1.10 31.77
C ASP A 384 -20.22 -1.68 32.79
N ARG A 385 -19.50 -2.76 32.46
CA ARG A 385 -18.39 -3.26 33.25
C ARG A 385 -17.18 -2.34 33.19
N ALA A 386 -16.77 -1.89 32.01
CA ALA A 386 -15.67 -0.95 31.80
C ALA A 386 -15.92 0.38 32.51
N LYS A 387 -17.14 0.93 32.48
CA LYS A 387 -17.51 2.11 33.25
C LYS A 387 -17.40 1.91 34.77
N LYS A 388 -17.76 0.71 35.26
CA LYS A 388 -17.55 0.38 36.68
C LYS A 388 -16.07 0.22 37.03
N VAL A 389 -15.24 -0.25 36.05
CA VAL A 389 -13.80 -0.42 36.22
C VAL A 389 -13.02 0.83 35.84
N SER A 390 -13.51 1.69 34.91
CA SER A 390 -12.81 2.91 34.46
C SER A 390 -12.71 3.99 35.55
N LEU A 391 -13.61 4.01 36.50
CA LEU A 391 -13.44 4.82 37.72
C LEU A 391 -12.20 4.40 38.55
N HIS A 392 -11.63 3.22 38.27
CA HIS A 392 -10.44 2.66 38.90
C HIS A 392 -9.50 1.92 37.93
N ASN A 393 -9.45 2.31 36.63
CA ASN A 393 -8.59 1.63 35.66
C ASN A 393 -7.10 1.90 35.98
N LYS A 394 -6.53 1.04 36.82
CA LYS A 394 -5.10 1.07 37.17
C LYS A 394 -4.17 0.83 35.98
N LYS A 395 -4.70 0.38 34.83
CA LYS A 395 -3.93 0.03 33.62
C LYS A 395 -3.70 1.21 32.68
N LEU A 396 -4.65 2.15 32.58
CA LEU A 396 -4.51 3.35 31.76
C LEU A 396 -4.03 4.54 32.60
N ARG A 397 -2.91 5.09 32.22
CA ARG A 397 -2.42 6.40 32.66
C ARG A 397 -2.64 7.38 31.52
N ASP A 398 -3.80 8.00 31.49
CA ASP A 398 -4.27 8.86 30.41
C ASP A 398 -3.46 10.16 30.26
N CYS A 399 -3.56 10.80 29.09
CA CYS A 399 -3.06 12.14 28.82
C CYS A 399 -4.21 13.15 28.80
N ARG A 400 -3.88 14.44 28.66
CA ARG A 400 -4.85 15.52 28.71
C ARG A 400 -5.43 15.86 27.35
N ILE A 401 -4.66 15.71 26.29
CA ILE A 401 -5.00 16.10 24.92
C ILE A 401 -5.13 14.81 24.10
N HIS A 402 -6.26 14.65 23.42
CA HIS A 402 -6.57 13.50 22.60
C HIS A 402 -6.70 13.90 21.12
N LEU A 403 -6.68 12.93 20.21
CA LEU A 403 -6.92 13.15 18.78
C LEU A 403 -8.30 13.79 18.53
N THR A 404 -9.29 13.43 19.35
CA THR A 404 -10.66 13.99 19.31
C THR A 404 -10.72 15.48 19.64
N ASP A 405 -9.69 16.06 20.26
CA ASP A 405 -9.57 17.49 20.53
C ASP A 405 -9.09 18.26 19.29
N SER A 406 -9.78 18.09 18.17
CA SER A 406 -9.37 18.52 16.81
C SER A 406 -9.00 20.03 16.67
N LYS A 407 -9.39 20.85 17.64
CA LYS A 407 -9.03 22.29 17.70
C LYS A 407 -7.70 22.55 18.39
N HIS A 408 -7.12 21.57 19.06
CA HIS A 408 -5.87 21.70 19.77
C HIS A 408 -4.69 21.39 18.84
N GLU A 409 -3.73 22.31 18.73
CA GLU A 409 -2.56 22.16 17.81
C GLU A 409 -1.75 20.88 18.04
N LYS A 410 -1.76 20.36 19.28
CA LYS A 410 -1.04 19.14 19.68
C LYS A 410 -1.89 17.86 19.62
N ALA A 411 -3.09 17.88 19.06
CA ALA A 411 -3.96 16.70 18.98
C ALA A 411 -3.29 15.55 18.21
N LEU A 412 -2.54 15.87 17.15
CA LEU A 412 -1.79 14.90 16.34
C LEU A 412 -0.55 14.32 17.05
N GLU A 413 -0.10 14.93 18.15
CA GLU A 413 0.97 14.41 19.01
C GLU A 413 0.47 13.37 20.02
N SER A 414 -0.87 13.22 20.16
CA SER A 414 -1.47 12.30 21.13
C SER A 414 -1.01 10.86 20.91
N THR A 415 -0.43 10.25 21.93
CA THR A 415 0.26 8.96 21.83
C THR A 415 -0.16 8.05 22.98
N LEU A 416 -0.53 6.80 22.67
CA LEU A 416 -0.74 5.74 23.64
C LEU A 416 0.41 4.74 23.57
N PHE A 417 1.22 4.62 24.62
CA PHE A 417 2.19 3.55 24.76
C PHE A 417 1.53 2.31 25.35
N ILE A 418 1.61 1.19 24.66
CA ILE A 418 1.17 -0.12 25.16
C ILE A 418 2.42 -0.86 25.63
N THR A 419 2.47 -1.19 26.94
CA THR A 419 3.65 -1.75 27.60
C THR A 419 3.39 -3.14 28.14
N GLU A 420 4.45 -3.92 28.27
CA GLU A 420 4.46 -5.19 28.98
C GLU A 420 4.68 -4.96 30.48
N GLY A 421 3.63 -5.22 31.27
CA GLY A 421 3.73 -5.21 32.72
C GLY A 421 3.90 -3.81 33.35
N ASN A 422 4.05 -3.83 34.69
CA ASN A 422 4.06 -2.59 35.47
C ASN A 422 5.41 -1.89 35.54
N SER A 423 6.53 -2.61 35.31
CA SER A 423 7.88 -2.01 35.40
C SER A 423 8.14 -1.02 34.27
N ALA A 424 7.98 -1.46 33.02
CA ALA A 424 8.09 -0.60 31.85
C ALA A 424 7.07 0.55 31.88
N SER A 425 5.82 0.23 32.25
CA SER A 425 4.75 1.23 32.45
C SER A 425 5.13 2.30 33.47
N GLY A 426 5.79 1.93 34.56
CA GLY A 426 6.26 2.84 35.59
C GLY A 426 7.31 3.85 35.08
N SER A 427 8.33 3.35 34.39
CA SER A 427 9.39 4.18 33.80
C SER A 427 8.83 5.18 32.79
N ILE A 428 7.99 4.72 31.85
CA ILE A 428 7.36 5.60 30.85
C ILE A 428 6.40 6.60 31.52
N THR A 429 5.58 6.16 32.47
CA THR A 429 4.63 7.05 33.17
C THR A 429 5.34 8.20 33.89
N THR A 430 6.52 7.94 34.45
CA THR A 430 7.32 8.95 35.15
C THR A 430 7.96 9.95 34.19
N SER A 431 8.35 9.47 32.98
CA SER A 431 9.15 10.23 32.02
C SER A 431 8.32 10.96 30.95
N ARG A 432 7.04 10.56 30.77
CA ARG A 432 6.17 11.01 29.67
C ARG A 432 5.76 12.48 29.77
N ASP A 433 5.40 13.08 28.64
CA ASP A 433 4.60 14.30 28.65
C ASP A 433 3.12 13.96 28.96
N ALA A 434 2.66 14.32 30.14
CA ALA A 434 1.29 14.05 30.56
C ALA A 434 0.22 14.81 29.74
N ASN A 435 0.61 15.76 28.89
CA ASN A 435 -0.33 16.45 28.02
C ASN A 435 -0.71 15.58 26.81
N THR A 436 0.25 14.94 26.15
CA THR A 436 0.04 14.25 24.89
C THR A 436 0.32 12.74 24.95
N GLN A 437 0.95 12.24 26.02
CA GLN A 437 1.36 10.84 26.11
C GLN A 437 0.61 10.09 27.21
N ALA A 438 -0.05 9.01 26.83
CA ALA A 438 -0.75 8.06 27.69
C ALA A 438 -0.01 6.71 27.73
N VAL A 439 -0.24 5.92 28.77
CA VAL A 439 0.35 4.59 28.94
C VAL A 439 -0.72 3.58 29.30
N PHE A 440 -0.74 2.46 28.57
CA PHE A 440 -1.59 1.30 28.86
C PHE A 440 -0.72 0.09 29.19
N SER A 441 -0.92 -0.48 30.37
CA SER A 441 -0.13 -1.62 30.85
C SER A 441 -0.88 -2.94 30.64
N LEU A 442 -0.31 -3.84 29.84
CA LEU A 442 -0.81 -5.20 29.66
C LEU A 442 -0.48 -6.07 30.88
N ARG A 443 -1.34 -7.03 31.18
CA ARG A 443 -1.10 -8.02 32.22
C ARG A 443 -0.71 -9.38 31.61
N GLY A 444 0.56 -9.50 31.27
CA GLY A 444 1.09 -10.69 30.61
C GLY A 444 0.80 -10.73 29.11
N LYS A 445 0.97 -11.90 28.49
CA LYS A 445 0.75 -12.10 27.06
C LYS A 445 -0.73 -12.02 26.71
N PRO A 446 -1.14 -11.18 25.76
CA PRO A 446 -2.53 -11.12 25.31
C PRO A 446 -2.93 -12.43 24.59
N LEU A 447 -4.24 -12.63 24.45
CA LEU A 447 -4.80 -13.77 23.71
C LEU A 447 -4.34 -13.73 22.24
N ASN A 448 -3.97 -14.91 21.68
CA ASN A 448 -3.85 -15.02 20.23
C ASN A 448 -5.26 -14.90 19.60
N SER A 449 -5.49 -13.78 18.94
CA SER A 449 -6.79 -13.41 18.37
C SER A 449 -7.02 -13.99 16.97
N PHE A 450 -6.01 -14.58 16.33
CA PHE A 450 -6.14 -15.19 15.01
C PHE A 450 -7.20 -16.31 15.00
N GLY A 451 -8.10 -16.28 14.03
CA GLY A 451 -9.20 -17.24 13.92
C GLY A 451 -10.25 -17.16 15.04
N LYS A 452 -10.19 -16.16 15.93
CA LYS A 452 -11.20 -15.96 16.97
C LYS A 452 -12.31 -15.04 16.50
N THR A 453 -13.51 -15.28 17.03
CA THR A 453 -14.65 -14.39 16.76
C THR A 453 -14.54 -13.09 17.55
N LYS A 454 -15.16 -12.01 17.05
CA LYS A 454 -15.25 -10.73 17.79
C LYS A 454 -15.80 -10.92 19.20
N LYS A 455 -16.74 -11.86 19.42
CA LYS A 455 -17.29 -12.19 20.72
C LYS A 455 -16.20 -12.58 21.72
N ILE A 456 -15.33 -13.52 21.37
CA ILE A 456 -14.25 -14.00 22.23
C ILE A 456 -13.28 -12.86 22.59
N VAL A 457 -13.01 -12.00 21.63
CA VAL A 457 -12.12 -10.84 21.81
C VAL A 457 -12.76 -9.81 22.76
N TYR A 458 -14.05 -9.53 22.63
CA TYR A 458 -14.77 -8.62 23.54
C TYR A 458 -14.96 -9.20 24.94
N GLU A 459 -15.01 -10.52 25.09
CA GLU A 459 -15.05 -11.19 26.39
C GLU A 459 -13.67 -11.22 27.09
N ASN A 460 -12.58 -11.05 26.31
CA ASN A 460 -11.23 -10.96 26.88
C ASN A 460 -11.02 -9.60 27.55
N GLU A 461 -10.66 -9.62 28.84
CA GLU A 461 -10.53 -8.41 29.68
C GLU A 461 -9.46 -7.44 29.13
N GLU A 462 -8.30 -7.94 28.69
CA GLU A 462 -7.19 -7.11 28.19
C GLU A 462 -7.59 -6.36 26.91
N PHE A 463 -8.13 -7.08 25.92
CA PHE A 463 -8.57 -6.47 24.68
C PHE A 463 -9.79 -5.57 24.84
N ASN A 464 -10.69 -5.91 25.75
CA ASN A 464 -11.84 -5.04 26.06
C ASN A 464 -11.38 -3.70 26.64
N LEU A 465 -10.46 -3.73 27.62
CA LEU A 465 -9.93 -2.51 28.24
C LEU A 465 -9.08 -1.70 27.24
N LEU A 466 -8.35 -2.35 26.35
CA LEU A 466 -7.57 -1.69 25.29
C LEU A 466 -8.49 -0.99 24.29
N GLN A 467 -9.54 -1.68 23.79
CA GLN A 467 -10.54 -1.08 22.91
C GLN A 467 -11.22 0.13 23.54
N ALA A 468 -11.61 0.02 24.82
CA ALA A 468 -12.19 1.13 25.57
C ALA A 468 -11.20 2.30 25.78
N ALA A 469 -9.91 2.01 25.99
CA ALA A 469 -8.88 3.03 26.09
C ALA A 469 -8.67 3.78 24.78
N LEU A 470 -8.74 3.08 23.66
CA LEU A 470 -8.60 3.64 22.30
C LEU A 470 -9.89 4.28 21.77
N ASP A 471 -11.06 3.95 22.36
CA ASP A 471 -12.42 4.29 21.87
C ASP A 471 -12.68 3.79 20.44
N ILE A 472 -12.30 2.53 20.16
CA ILE A 472 -12.45 1.87 18.85
C ILE A 472 -13.46 0.72 18.88
N GLU A 473 -14.38 0.71 19.83
CA GLU A 473 -15.34 -0.40 19.99
C GLU A 473 -16.24 -0.59 18.76
N ASP A 474 -16.64 0.49 18.11
CA ASP A 474 -17.54 0.47 16.95
C ASP A 474 -16.80 0.75 15.63
N SER A 475 -15.94 1.76 15.61
CA SER A 475 -15.14 2.17 14.46
C SER A 475 -13.92 2.97 14.95
N ILE A 476 -12.99 3.25 14.07
CA ILE A 476 -11.82 4.08 14.40
C ILE A 476 -12.12 5.60 14.34
N GLU A 477 -13.34 6.00 13.98
CA GLU A 477 -13.72 7.43 13.85
C GLU A 477 -13.56 8.23 15.15
N ASN A 478 -13.72 7.56 16.29
CA ASN A 478 -13.56 8.17 17.61
C ASN A 478 -12.20 7.86 18.26
N LEU A 479 -11.22 7.47 17.45
CA LEU A 479 -9.88 7.13 17.94
C LEU A 479 -9.32 8.25 18.82
N ARG A 480 -8.93 7.90 20.05
CA ARG A 480 -8.49 8.89 21.07
C ARG A 480 -7.04 9.33 20.89
N TYR A 481 -6.18 8.49 20.35
CA TYR A 481 -4.75 8.76 20.22
C TYR A 481 -4.31 8.62 18.77
N ASN A 482 -3.61 9.62 18.25
CA ASN A 482 -3.10 9.56 16.88
C ASN A 482 -2.04 8.47 16.71
N ASN A 483 -1.20 8.27 17.72
CA ASN A 483 -0.13 7.29 17.68
C ASN A 483 -0.38 6.19 18.72
N ILE A 484 -0.41 4.94 18.26
CA ILE A 484 -0.49 3.74 19.09
C ILE A 484 0.88 3.08 19.03
N VAL A 485 1.65 3.16 20.11
CA VAL A 485 3.05 2.76 20.15
C VAL A 485 3.21 1.49 20.98
N LEU A 486 3.66 0.42 20.34
CA LEU A 486 3.97 -0.85 20.99
C LEU A 486 5.35 -0.75 21.65
N ALA A 487 5.36 -0.56 22.96
CA ALA A 487 6.57 -0.42 23.78
C ALA A 487 6.77 -1.70 24.60
N THR A 488 7.34 -2.72 23.95
CA THR A 488 7.62 -4.04 24.54
C THR A 488 9.13 -4.24 24.67
N ASP A 489 9.54 -5.15 25.54
CA ASP A 489 10.94 -5.51 25.74
C ASP A 489 11.58 -6.02 24.44
N ALA A 490 12.90 -5.88 24.30
CA ALA A 490 13.66 -6.34 23.12
C ALA A 490 14.00 -7.85 23.19
N ASP A 491 13.34 -8.60 24.02
CA ASP A 491 13.49 -10.05 24.17
C ASP A 491 12.43 -10.84 23.38
N VAL A 492 12.50 -12.17 23.47
CA VAL A 492 11.60 -13.10 22.76
C VAL A 492 10.15 -12.93 23.22
N ASP A 493 9.92 -12.65 24.49
CA ASP A 493 8.59 -12.47 25.06
C ASP A 493 7.96 -11.16 24.61
N GLY A 494 8.73 -10.08 24.62
CA GLY A 494 8.29 -8.79 24.10
C GLY A 494 7.99 -8.81 22.59
N MET A 495 8.82 -9.53 21.79
CA MET A 495 8.53 -9.75 20.38
C MET A 495 7.22 -10.53 20.18
N HIS A 496 6.95 -11.54 21.00
CA HIS A 496 5.71 -12.31 20.94
C HIS A 496 4.49 -11.45 21.30
N ILE A 497 4.57 -10.64 22.35
CA ILE A 497 3.48 -9.72 22.73
C ILE A 497 3.21 -8.72 21.59
N ARG A 498 4.26 -8.18 20.98
CA ARG A 498 4.16 -7.30 19.81
C ARG A 498 3.41 -7.96 18.66
N LEU A 499 3.77 -9.21 18.33
CA LEU A 499 3.11 -9.97 17.28
C LEU A 499 1.63 -10.25 17.60
N LEU A 500 1.30 -10.58 18.85
CA LEU A 500 -0.09 -10.79 19.28
C LEU A 500 -0.94 -9.51 19.16
N LEU A 501 -0.38 -8.34 19.50
CA LEU A 501 -1.06 -7.04 19.35
C LEU A 501 -1.24 -6.65 17.88
N ILE A 502 -0.21 -6.85 17.05
CA ILE A 502 -0.30 -6.60 15.60
C ILE A 502 -1.36 -7.51 14.98
N THR A 503 -1.39 -8.80 15.37
CA THR A 503 -2.43 -9.74 14.91
C THR A 503 -3.83 -9.27 15.27
N PHE A 504 -4.01 -8.77 16.50
CA PHE A 504 -5.28 -8.21 16.95
C PHE A 504 -5.71 -7.00 16.09
N PHE A 505 -4.81 -6.05 15.85
CA PHE A 505 -5.11 -4.89 15.01
C PHE A 505 -5.36 -5.29 13.55
N LEU A 506 -4.54 -6.15 12.96
CA LEU A 506 -4.72 -6.60 11.57
C LEU A 506 -6.05 -7.31 11.34
N GLN A 507 -6.49 -8.13 12.30
CA GLN A 507 -7.70 -8.94 12.14
C GLN A 507 -8.99 -8.14 12.42
N PHE A 508 -8.98 -7.22 13.38
CA PHE A 508 -10.22 -6.57 13.84
C PHE A 508 -10.28 -5.07 13.53
N PHE A 509 -9.15 -4.42 13.36
CA PHE A 509 -9.00 -2.97 13.13
C PHE A 509 -7.90 -2.66 12.10
N PRO A 510 -7.94 -3.29 10.90
CA PRO A 510 -6.88 -3.10 9.90
C PRO A 510 -6.73 -1.64 9.45
N GLU A 511 -7.77 -0.83 9.59
CA GLU A 511 -7.76 0.59 9.30
C GLU A 511 -6.72 1.35 10.13
N LEU A 512 -6.50 0.97 11.40
CA LEU A 512 -5.47 1.59 12.26
C LEU A 512 -4.07 1.47 11.67
N ILE A 513 -3.78 0.37 10.99
CA ILE A 513 -2.49 0.15 10.34
C ILE A 513 -2.45 0.82 8.96
N LYS A 514 -3.54 0.72 8.18
CA LYS A 514 -3.66 1.36 6.87
C LYS A 514 -3.52 2.89 6.96
N ASP A 515 -4.11 3.48 7.99
CA ASP A 515 -4.11 4.93 8.20
C ASP A 515 -2.85 5.41 8.95
N GLY A 516 -1.94 4.49 9.30
CA GLY A 516 -0.62 4.82 9.84
C GLY A 516 -0.63 5.21 11.33
N HIS A 517 -1.52 4.64 12.12
CA HIS A 517 -1.62 4.93 13.56
C HIS A 517 -0.77 4.02 14.45
N VAL A 518 -0.28 2.87 13.96
CA VAL A 518 0.41 1.85 14.77
C VAL A 518 1.91 1.87 14.54
N TYR A 519 2.67 1.93 15.63
CA TYR A 519 4.13 2.01 15.62
C TYR A 519 4.75 1.05 16.62
N ILE A 520 6.01 0.71 16.40
CA ILE A 520 6.88 0.01 17.33
C ILE A 520 7.91 1.00 17.87
N LEU A 521 8.05 1.08 19.19
CA LEU A 521 9.07 1.90 19.82
C LEU A 521 10.44 1.23 19.66
N GLN A 522 11.38 1.92 19.04
CA GLN A 522 12.77 1.54 19.10
C GLN A 522 13.40 2.06 20.40
N THR A 523 13.94 1.15 21.18
CA THR A 523 14.70 1.48 22.39
C THR A 523 16.15 1.03 22.21
N PRO A 524 17.12 1.71 22.86
CA PRO A 524 18.50 1.34 22.72
C PRO A 524 18.76 -0.06 23.29
N LEU A 525 19.56 -0.83 22.60
CA LEU A 525 20.02 -2.15 23.04
C LEU A 525 21.25 -2.05 23.96
N PHE A 526 22.06 -0.99 23.77
CA PHE A 526 23.27 -0.78 24.54
C PHE A 526 23.41 0.68 24.96
N ARG A 527 24.02 0.86 26.13
CA ARG A 527 24.55 2.14 26.60
C ARG A 527 26.06 2.02 26.70
N VAL A 528 26.78 2.86 25.97
CA VAL A 528 28.24 2.98 25.99
C VAL A 528 28.58 4.33 26.56
N ARG A 529 29.22 4.37 27.73
CA ARG A 529 29.50 5.63 28.45
C ARG A 529 30.89 5.68 29.03
N ASN A 530 31.39 6.88 29.21
CA ASN A 530 32.55 7.18 30.06
C ASN A 530 32.18 8.34 31.02
N SER A 531 33.18 8.88 31.73
CA SER A 531 32.95 9.99 32.68
C SER A 531 32.47 11.30 32.03
N LYS A 532 32.50 11.42 30.68
CA LYS A 532 32.24 12.68 29.97
C LYS A 532 31.04 12.57 29.03
N GLU A 533 30.81 11.41 28.44
CA GLU A 533 29.80 11.22 27.37
C GLU A 533 29.10 9.88 27.52
N THR A 534 27.81 9.85 27.21
CA THR A 534 26.98 8.65 27.12
C THR A 534 26.41 8.56 25.71
N ILE A 535 26.60 7.41 25.05
CA ILE A 535 26.04 7.10 23.73
C ILE A 535 25.10 5.92 23.86
N TYR A 536 23.89 6.07 23.33
CA TYR A 536 22.90 5.00 23.25
C TYR A 536 22.94 4.39 21.87
N CYS A 537 23.04 3.07 21.79
CA CYS A 537 23.21 2.33 20.54
C CYS A 537 22.00 1.40 20.32
N TYR A 538 21.45 1.42 19.11
CA TYR A 538 20.28 0.66 18.71
C TYR A 538 20.65 -0.56 17.86
N SER A 539 21.91 -0.67 17.45
CA SER A 539 22.46 -1.83 16.75
C SER A 539 23.85 -2.19 17.26
N GLU A 540 24.31 -3.37 16.87
CA GLU A 540 25.68 -3.83 17.18
C GLU A 540 26.73 -2.96 16.49
N GLU A 541 26.45 -2.50 15.26
CA GLU A 541 27.36 -1.60 14.52
C GLU A 541 27.48 -0.25 15.23
N GLU A 542 26.38 0.34 15.71
CA GLU A 542 26.42 1.57 16.51
C GLU A 542 27.22 1.37 17.79
N ARG A 543 27.11 0.20 18.44
CA ARG A 543 27.87 -0.14 19.64
C ARG A 543 29.37 -0.17 19.36
N ILE A 544 29.79 -0.83 18.28
CA ILE A 544 31.21 -0.93 17.88
C ILE A 544 31.77 0.48 17.62
N THR A 545 31.07 1.28 16.85
CA THR A 545 31.44 2.66 16.54
C THR A 545 31.56 3.53 17.82
N ALA A 546 30.62 3.35 18.76
CA ALA A 546 30.64 4.08 20.03
C ALA A 546 31.83 3.69 20.92
N ILE A 547 32.21 2.40 20.92
CA ILE A 547 33.40 1.90 21.65
C ILE A 547 34.68 2.51 21.10
N GLU A 548 34.81 2.61 19.77
CA GLU A 548 35.99 3.22 19.12
C GLU A 548 36.11 4.72 19.43
N LYS A 549 34.95 5.41 19.56
CA LYS A 549 34.91 6.86 19.83
C LYS A 549 35.27 7.21 21.28
N LEU A 550 34.87 6.37 22.24
CA LEU A 550 35.02 6.67 23.68
C LEU A 550 36.31 6.05 24.26
N LYS A 551 37.03 6.80 25.07
CA LYS A 551 38.17 6.26 25.85
C LYS A 551 37.66 5.55 27.10
N ASN A 552 38.08 4.28 27.25
CA ASN A 552 37.69 3.39 28.38
C ASN A 552 36.18 3.38 28.64
N PRO A 553 35.35 2.97 27.68
CA PRO A 553 33.93 2.99 27.85
C PRO A 553 33.42 1.84 28.75
N GLU A 554 32.43 2.14 29.58
CA GLU A 554 31.60 1.16 30.25
C GLU A 554 30.43 0.81 29.32
N ILE A 555 30.14 -0.48 29.12
CA ILE A 555 29.11 -0.98 28.24
C ILE A 555 28.02 -1.63 29.10
N THR A 556 26.77 -1.19 28.94
CA THR A 556 25.61 -1.81 29.55
C THR A 556 24.68 -2.30 28.42
N ARG A 557 24.23 -3.54 28.48
CA ARG A 557 23.20 -4.08 27.58
C ARG A 557 21.86 -4.01 28.28
N PHE A 558 20.85 -3.41 27.64
CA PHE A 558 19.48 -3.40 28.11
C PHE A 558 18.76 -4.65 27.59
N LYS A 559 18.17 -5.43 28.49
CA LYS A 559 17.37 -6.62 28.14
C LYS A 559 15.88 -6.31 28.12
N GLY A 560 15.44 -5.37 28.95
CA GLY A 560 14.07 -4.93 29.04
C GLY A 560 13.93 -3.44 29.35
N LEU A 561 12.75 -2.89 29.03
CA LEU A 561 12.44 -1.46 29.24
C LEU A 561 12.50 -1.06 30.72
N GLY A 562 12.27 -1.99 31.63
CA GLY A 562 12.36 -1.75 33.07
C GLY A 562 13.78 -1.53 33.61
N GLU A 563 14.81 -1.83 32.83
CA GLU A 563 16.22 -1.59 33.17
C GLU A 563 16.68 -0.16 32.84
N ILE A 564 15.89 0.56 32.05
CA ILE A 564 16.15 1.95 31.67
C ILE A 564 15.57 2.86 32.73
N SER A 565 16.39 3.73 33.30
CA SER A 565 15.94 4.69 34.31
C SER A 565 14.95 5.70 33.70
N PRO A 566 14.02 6.27 34.49
CA PRO A 566 13.09 7.28 33.99
C PRO A 566 13.77 8.50 33.35
N ASP A 567 14.90 8.94 33.86
CA ASP A 567 15.64 10.07 33.30
C ASP A 567 16.23 9.75 31.92
N GLU A 568 16.69 8.52 31.72
CA GLU A 568 17.17 8.05 30.42
C GLU A 568 15.99 7.85 29.46
N PHE A 569 14.89 7.29 29.96
CA PHE A 569 13.69 7.02 29.14
C PHE A 569 13.10 8.28 28.50
N LYS A 570 13.21 9.42 29.19
CA LYS A 570 12.78 10.73 28.71
C LYS A 570 13.40 11.11 27.35
N HIS A 571 14.62 10.65 27.07
CA HIS A 571 15.26 10.87 25.77
C HIS A 571 14.64 10.01 24.65
N PHE A 572 14.12 8.82 24.98
CA PHE A 572 13.64 7.85 23.98
C PHE A 572 12.17 8.01 23.62
N ILE A 573 11.40 8.75 24.42
CA ILE A 573 9.98 9.05 24.19
C ILE A 573 9.73 10.55 23.99
N GLY A 574 10.78 11.38 23.90
CA GLY A 574 10.74 12.82 23.62
C GLY A 574 10.74 13.15 22.13
N GLN A 575 11.32 14.29 21.77
CA GLN A 575 11.38 14.77 20.39
C GLN A 575 12.17 13.87 19.45
N ASP A 576 13.16 13.13 19.97
CA ASP A 576 14.01 12.22 19.21
C ASP A 576 13.51 10.77 19.25
N MET A 577 12.25 10.55 19.59
CA MET A 577 11.62 9.24 19.66
C MET A 577 11.73 8.52 18.30
N ARG A 578 12.31 7.32 18.31
CA ARG A 578 12.42 6.48 17.11
C ARG A 578 11.24 5.52 17.04
N LEU A 579 10.44 5.66 15.99
CA LEU A 579 9.25 4.84 15.75
C LEU A 579 9.37 4.12 14.43
N ASP A 580 9.17 2.81 14.45
CA ASP A 580 9.00 2.00 13.25
C ASP A 580 7.50 1.90 12.94
N PRO A 581 7.02 2.42 11.81
CA PRO A 581 5.62 2.28 11.43
C PRO A 581 5.31 0.81 11.11
N VAL A 582 4.19 0.31 11.64
CA VAL A 582 3.64 -0.97 11.20
C VAL A 582 2.91 -0.72 9.89
N MET A 583 3.44 -1.26 8.81
CA MET A 583 2.87 -1.07 7.47
C MET A 583 2.29 -2.37 6.95
N MET A 584 1.20 -2.24 6.21
CA MET A 584 0.65 -3.34 5.41
C MET A 584 1.21 -3.24 4.00
N ASP A 585 1.99 -4.22 3.58
CA ASP A 585 2.35 -4.35 2.18
C ASP A 585 1.13 -4.88 1.40
N LYS A 586 0.67 -4.09 0.44
CA LYS A 586 -0.49 -4.43 -0.39
C LYS A 586 -0.25 -5.61 -1.33
N ALA A 587 1.02 -6.01 -1.52
CA ALA A 587 1.40 -7.18 -2.29
C ALA A 587 1.31 -8.48 -1.48
N MET A 588 1.25 -8.41 -0.15
CA MET A 588 1.21 -9.58 0.72
C MET A 588 -0.24 -9.96 1.06
N ASN A 589 -0.55 -11.25 0.93
CA ASN A 589 -1.77 -11.80 1.50
C ASN A 589 -1.63 -11.91 3.02
N ILE A 590 -2.23 -10.96 3.73
CA ILE A 590 -2.12 -10.83 5.19
C ILE A 590 -2.69 -12.06 5.88
N GLU A 591 -3.76 -12.65 5.35
CA GLU A 591 -4.38 -13.83 5.94
C GLU A 591 -3.45 -15.05 5.88
N LYS A 592 -2.80 -15.30 4.74
CA LYS A 592 -1.78 -16.35 4.62
C LYS A 592 -0.61 -16.11 5.57
N LEU A 593 -0.19 -14.85 5.72
CA LEU A 593 0.88 -14.48 6.63
C LEU A 593 0.49 -14.71 8.09
N LEU A 594 -0.71 -14.29 8.47
CA LEU A 594 -1.24 -14.52 9.82
C LEU A 594 -1.46 -16.01 10.09
N ASP A 595 -1.98 -16.77 9.13
CA ASP A 595 -2.12 -18.23 9.27
C ASP A 595 -0.76 -18.91 9.44
N PHE A 596 0.23 -18.51 8.66
CA PHE A 596 1.59 -19.02 8.80
C PHE A 596 2.19 -18.74 10.19
N TYR A 597 2.14 -17.47 10.67
CA TYR A 597 2.77 -17.11 11.94
C TYR A 597 1.92 -17.41 13.18
N MET A 598 0.60 -17.28 13.11
CA MET A 598 -0.31 -17.30 14.24
C MET A 598 -1.31 -18.46 14.20
N GLY A 599 -1.44 -19.15 13.07
CA GLY A 599 -2.29 -20.32 12.88
C GLY A 599 -1.71 -21.60 13.49
N ASN A 600 -2.34 -22.72 13.16
CA ASN A 600 -1.95 -24.06 13.68
C ASN A 600 -0.88 -24.77 12.85
N ASN A 601 -0.33 -24.11 11.82
CA ASN A 601 0.62 -24.68 10.86
C ASN A 601 2.05 -24.79 11.43
N THR A 602 2.23 -25.69 12.38
CA THR A 602 3.53 -25.92 13.05
C THR A 602 4.60 -26.52 12.14
N PRO A 603 4.31 -27.48 11.22
CA PRO A 603 5.34 -28.10 10.39
C PRO A 603 6.04 -27.10 9.45
N GLU A 604 5.28 -26.28 8.72
CA GLU A 604 5.87 -25.29 7.80
C GLU A 604 6.72 -24.25 8.53
N ARG A 605 6.33 -23.85 9.76
CA ARG A 605 7.15 -22.96 10.58
C ARG A 605 8.45 -23.62 11.04
N GLN A 606 8.43 -24.92 11.36
CA GLN A 606 9.63 -25.67 11.70
C GLN A 606 10.59 -25.73 10.52
N ASP A 607 10.08 -26.05 9.33
CA ASP A 607 10.86 -26.08 8.10
C ASP A 607 11.44 -24.70 7.77
N PHE A 608 10.64 -23.65 7.91
CA PHE A 608 11.13 -22.29 7.73
C PHE A 608 12.27 -21.93 8.69
N ILE A 609 12.14 -22.27 9.98
CA ILE A 609 13.18 -22.03 10.98
C ILE A 609 14.46 -22.80 10.60
N ILE A 610 14.34 -24.08 10.26
CA ILE A 610 15.49 -24.93 9.89
C ILE A 610 16.22 -24.36 8.66
N ASN A 611 15.45 -23.97 7.63
CA ASN A 611 16.01 -23.47 6.38
C ASN A 611 16.66 -22.07 6.49
N ASN A 612 16.26 -21.29 7.49
CA ASN A 612 16.77 -19.93 7.71
C ASN A 612 17.69 -19.79 8.93
N LEU A 613 18.07 -20.91 9.57
CA LEU A 613 19.00 -20.91 10.70
C LEU A 613 20.38 -20.47 10.23
N LYS A 614 20.83 -19.32 10.73
CA LYS A 614 22.21 -18.86 10.53
C LYS A 614 23.05 -19.40 11.67
N TYR A 615 24.02 -20.23 11.35
CA TYR A 615 25.05 -20.61 12.30
C TYR A 615 26.08 -19.47 12.34
N GLU A 616 26.24 -18.81 13.47
CA GLU A 616 27.44 -18.02 13.73
C GLU A 616 28.60 -19.01 13.91
N VAL A 617 29.56 -18.97 12.98
CA VAL A 617 30.81 -19.75 13.05
C VAL A 617 31.85 -18.95 13.84
#